data_4b9b7b0a58f48968e9f047c4c45bf561
#
_entry.id   4b9b7b0a58f48968e9f047c4c45bf561
#
_cell.length_a   1.000
_cell.length_b   1.000
_cell.length_c   1.000
_cell.angle_alpha   90.00
_cell.angle_beta   90.00
_cell.angle_gamma   90.00
#
_symmetry.space_group_name_H-M   'P 1'
#
loop_
_entity.id
_entity.type
_entity.pdbx_description
1 polymer ?
#
loop_
_entity_poly.entity_id
_entity_poly.type
_entity_poly.pdbx_seq_one_letter_code
_entity_poly.pdbx_strand_id
1 'polypeptide(L)'
;MDLGTANTIIYYQDKVVVDEPSIVAKDRMTGNVVAIGRLAQQMHGKTHKNIETIRPLKDGVIADFESAEQMIKGMIKLISGKKSWFNPTLRMVICIPSGITDVEKRAVKDSAEHAGGKEVYLIHEPMAAAIGIGIDVEEPMGNMIVDIGGGTSEIAVIALGGIVTDTNIRVAGDEFTHDIEDYM
;
A
#
# COMPACT_ATOMS: atom_id res chain seq x y z
N MET A 1 2.11 -6.82 4.01
CA MET A 1 1.48 -5.47 3.93
C MET A 1 1.18 -5.21 2.48
N ASP A 2 -0.05 -4.89 2.19
CA ASP A 2 -0.48 -4.34 0.91
C ASP A 2 -0.48 -2.81 1.05
N LEU A 3 0.40 -2.14 0.30
CA LEU A 3 0.60 -0.69 0.35
C LEU A 3 -0.08 -0.04 -0.85
N GLY A 4 -1.41 -0.12 -0.88
CA GLY A 4 -2.21 0.32 -2.02
C GLY A 4 -2.43 1.83 -2.07
N THR A 5 -2.73 2.35 -3.28
CA THR A 5 -3.01 3.77 -3.53
C THR A 5 -4.21 4.28 -2.71
N ALA A 6 -5.29 3.52 -2.65
CA ALA A 6 -6.49 3.89 -1.92
C ALA A 6 -6.44 3.49 -0.44
N ASN A 7 -6.07 2.25 -0.15
CA ASN A 7 -6.04 1.68 1.18
C ASN A 7 -4.75 0.91 1.43
N THR A 8 -4.31 0.90 2.68
CA THR A 8 -3.20 0.06 3.15
C THR A 8 -3.76 -1.02 4.07
N ILE A 9 -3.45 -2.27 3.78
CA ILE A 9 -3.86 -3.44 4.57
C ILE A 9 -2.64 -4.09 5.17
N ILE A 10 -2.69 -4.38 6.48
CA ILE A 10 -1.66 -5.17 7.16
C ILE A 10 -2.26 -6.44 7.71
N TYR A 11 -1.70 -7.56 7.28
CA TYR A 11 -2.01 -8.88 7.78
C TYR A 11 -0.93 -9.31 8.77
N TYR A 12 -1.32 -9.72 9.96
CA TYR A 12 -0.40 -10.14 11.03
C TYR A 12 -1.06 -11.19 11.91
N GLN A 13 -0.34 -12.28 12.21
CA GLN A 13 -0.86 -13.38 13.02
C GLN A 13 -2.23 -13.90 12.52
N ASP A 14 -2.28 -14.25 11.26
CA ASP A 14 -3.44 -14.84 10.56
C ASP A 14 -4.72 -13.99 10.56
N LYS A 15 -4.58 -12.68 10.66
CA LYS A 15 -5.71 -11.75 10.57
C LYS A 15 -5.30 -10.39 9.99
N VAL A 16 -6.26 -9.70 9.42
CA VAL A 16 -6.15 -8.29 9.08
C VAL A 16 -6.14 -7.49 10.37
N VAL A 17 -5.06 -6.76 10.64
CA VAL A 17 -4.87 -5.93 11.84
C VAL A 17 -4.93 -4.44 11.54
N VAL A 18 -4.72 -4.05 10.30
CA VAL A 18 -4.89 -2.68 9.78
C VAL A 18 -5.61 -2.78 8.44
N ASP A 19 -6.65 -1.98 8.29
CA ASP A 19 -7.36 -1.71 7.04
C ASP A 19 -7.74 -0.22 7.08
N GLU A 20 -6.85 0.59 6.53
CA GLU A 20 -6.92 2.04 6.65
C GLU A 20 -6.68 2.72 5.29
N PRO A 21 -7.38 3.84 5.00
CA PRO A 21 -7.08 4.66 3.83
C PRO A 21 -5.62 5.11 3.80
N SER A 22 -5.01 5.09 2.61
CA SER A 22 -3.64 5.54 2.38
C SER A 22 -3.57 7.06 2.29
N ILE A 23 -3.82 7.74 3.41
CA ILE A 23 -3.86 9.20 3.52
C ILE A 23 -3.28 9.67 4.85
N VAL A 24 -2.60 10.80 4.84
CA VAL A 24 -2.08 11.48 6.01
C VAL A 24 -2.59 12.91 6.07
N ALA A 25 -2.77 13.44 7.28
CA ALA A 25 -3.00 14.86 7.52
C ALA A 25 -1.76 15.46 8.18
N LYS A 26 -1.22 16.53 7.61
CA LYS A 26 -0.04 17.25 8.09
C LYS A 26 -0.41 18.68 8.51
N ASP A 27 0.24 19.17 9.54
CA ASP A 27 0.27 20.59 9.85
C ASP A 27 1.25 21.29 8.88
N ARG A 28 0.76 22.26 8.11
CA ARG A 28 1.55 22.97 7.08
C ARG A 28 2.70 23.79 7.65
N MET A 29 2.57 24.24 8.88
CA MET A 29 3.58 25.11 9.52
C MET A 29 4.75 24.28 10.06
N THR A 30 4.46 23.13 10.61
CA THR A 30 5.45 22.28 11.28
C THR A 30 5.88 21.08 10.45
N GLY A 31 5.12 20.69 9.40
CA GLY A 31 5.32 19.46 8.64
C GLY A 31 4.94 18.19 9.40
N ASN A 32 4.49 18.30 10.65
CA ASN A 32 4.18 17.13 11.46
C ASN A 32 2.88 16.46 11.03
N VAL A 33 2.87 15.13 11.02
CA VAL A 33 1.66 14.34 10.82
C VAL A 33 0.78 14.43 12.07
N VAL A 34 -0.45 14.88 11.89
CA VAL A 34 -1.47 15.03 12.94
C VAL A 34 -2.48 13.88 12.93
N ALA A 35 -2.69 13.24 11.78
CA ALA A 35 -3.55 12.07 11.64
C ALA A 35 -3.13 11.20 10.46
N ILE A 36 -3.52 9.91 10.51
CA ILE A 36 -3.36 8.95 9.42
C ILE A 36 -4.66 8.18 9.21
N GLY A 37 -4.80 7.54 8.06
CA GLY A 37 -5.91 6.64 7.78
C GLY A 37 -7.27 7.33 7.85
N ARG A 38 -8.26 6.68 8.45
CA ARG A 38 -9.65 7.19 8.56
C ARG A 38 -9.75 8.55 9.21
N LEU A 39 -8.91 8.81 10.21
CA LEU A 39 -8.92 10.13 10.86
C LEU A 39 -8.47 11.22 9.89
N ALA A 40 -7.43 10.97 9.10
CA ALA A 40 -6.97 11.90 8.08
C ALA A 40 -8.00 12.04 6.95
N GLN A 41 -8.66 10.94 6.55
CA GLN A 41 -9.72 10.97 5.54
C GLN A 41 -10.92 11.82 5.98
N GLN A 42 -11.31 11.75 7.25
CA GLN A 42 -12.38 12.58 7.80
C GLN A 42 -12.06 14.09 7.79
N MET A 43 -10.78 14.42 7.77
CA MET A 43 -10.29 15.79 7.67
C MET A 43 -10.22 16.27 6.21
N HIS A 44 -10.18 15.37 5.23
CA HIS A 44 -10.08 15.72 3.82
C HIS A 44 -11.26 16.61 3.37
N GLY A 45 -10.94 17.71 2.69
CA GLY A 45 -11.94 18.69 2.24
C GLY A 45 -12.59 19.54 3.34
N LYS A 46 -12.28 19.31 4.62
CA LYS A 46 -12.89 20.00 5.78
C LYS A 46 -11.85 20.68 6.69
N THR A 47 -10.60 20.72 6.26
CA THR A 47 -9.50 21.13 7.12
C THR A 47 -9.40 22.63 7.29
N HIS A 48 -8.93 23.04 8.48
CA HIS A 48 -8.45 24.41 8.73
C HIS A 48 -7.28 24.72 7.79
N LYS A 49 -7.05 26.00 7.47
CA LYS A 49 -5.98 26.46 6.55
C LYS A 49 -4.57 25.91 6.84
N ASN A 50 -4.31 25.55 8.08
CA ASN A 50 -3.01 25.02 8.51
C ASN A 50 -2.87 23.51 8.38
N ILE A 51 -3.90 22.78 8.03
CA ILE A 51 -3.84 21.32 7.85
C ILE A 51 -4.05 20.99 6.38
N GLU A 52 -3.21 20.14 5.86
CA GLU A 52 -3.39 19.56 4.52
C GLU A 52 -3.46 18.04 4.61
N THR A 53 -4.20 17.45 3.70
CA THR A 53 -4.28 15.99 3.55
C THR A 53 -3.55 15.59 2.28
N ILE A 54 -2.70 14.56 2.40
CA ILE A 54 -1.83 14.08 1.35
C ILE A 54 -2.08 12.58 1.18
N ARG A 55 -2.26 12.12 -0.05
CA ARG A 55 -2.16 10.69 -0.40
C ARG A 55 -0.71 10.42 -0.81
N PRO A 56 0.07 9.71 -0.01
CA PRO A 56 1.49 9.51 -0.29
C PRO A 56 1.76 8.53 -1.42
N LEU A 57 0.74 7.75 -1.80
CA LEU A 57 0.80 6.82 -2.93
C LEU A 57 -0.09 7.32 -4.06
N LYS A 58 0.41 7.18 -5.28
CA LYS A 58 -0.31 7.50 -6.51
C LYS A 58 0.05 6.47 -7.57
N ASP A 59 -0.95 5.95 -8.27
CA ASP A 59 -0.75 4.98 -9.36
C ASP A 59 0.12 3.78 -8.96
N GLY A 60 -0.08 3.27 -7.74
CA GLY A 60 0.64 2.13 -7.18
C GLY A 60 2.05 2.42 -6.66
N VAL A 61 2.54 3.67 -6.74
CA VAL A 61 3.91 4.03 -6.35
C VAL A 61 3.95 5.11 -5.28
N ILE A 62 5.09 5.23 -4.58
CA ILE A 62 5.31 6.29 -3.60
C ILE A 62 5.57 7.61 -4.33
N ALA A 63 4.65 8.56 -4.19
CA ALA A 63 4.77 9.92 -4.71
C ALA A 63 5.38 10.90 -3.69
N ASP A 64 5.16 10.65 -2.39
CA ASP A 64 5.74 11.43 -1.28
C ASP A 64 6.36 10.47 -0.26
N PHE A 65 7.69 10.37 -0.29
CA PHE A 65 8.47 9.44 0.52
C PHE A 65 8.29 9.70 2.03
N GLU A 66 8.40 10.96 2.45
CA GLU A 66 8.30 11.32 3.87
C GLU A 66 6.92 11.00 4.44
N SER A 67 5.87 11.34 3.69
CA SER A 67 4.49 11.03 4.08
C SER A 67 4.22 9.54 4.10
N ALA A 68 4.78 8.77 3.15
CA ALA A 68 4.66 7.31 3.12
C ALA A 68 5.34 6.67 4.33
N GLU A 69 6.58 7.08 4.65
CA GLU A 69 7.31 6.60 5.83
C GLU A 69 6.53 6.87 7.12
N GLN A 70 6.01 8.09 7.30
CA GLN A 70 5.26 8.46 8.49
C GLN A 70 3.91 7.70 8.56
N MET A 71 3.25 7.46 7.43
CA MET A 71 2.04 6.66 7.34
C MET A 71 2.32 5.21 7.77
N ILE A 72 3.35 4.58 7.21
CA ILE A 72 3.74 3.20 7.55
C ILE A 72 4.09 3.10 9.04
N LYS A 73 4.89 4.04 9.58
CA LYS A 73 5.20 4.11 11.02
C LYS A 73 3.95 4.21 11.87
N GLY A 74 3.02 5.05 11.47
CA GLY A 74 1.76 5.23 12.18
C GLY A 74 0.90 3.95 12.17
N MET A 75 0.79 3.28 11.02
CA MET A 75 0.03 2.04 10.88
C MET A 75 0.65 0.87 11.66
N ILE A 76 1.99 0.76 11.69
CA ILE A 76 2.69 -0.23 12.52
C ILE A 76 2.40 0.01 14.01
N LYS A 77 2.33 1.26 14.46
CA LYS A 77 1.98 1.58 15.85
C LYS A 77 0.55 1.13 16.23
N LEU A 78 -0.38 1.08 15.27
CA LEU A 78 -1.73 0.55 15.52
C LEU A 78 -1.70 -0.94 15.87
N ILE A 79 -0.74 -1.71 15.33
CA ILE A 79 -0.58 -3.14 15.62
C ILE A 79 -0.08 -3.36 17.04
N SER A 80 0.93 -2.58 17.45
CA SER A 80 1.68 -2.83 18.69
C SER A 80 0.96 -2.39 19.98
N GLY A 81 -0.12 -1.60 19.86
CA GLY A 81 -0.78 -1.01 21.03
C GLY A 81 0.17 -0.09 21.84
N LYS A 82 -0.36 0.59 22.88
CA LYS A 82 0.40 1.60 23.66
C LYS A 82 1.50 1.05 24.58
N LYS A 83 1.81 -0.27 24.60
CA LYS A 83 2.66 -0.92 25.63
C LYS A 83 3.73 -1.88 25.13
N SER A 84 4.26 -1.77 23.92
CA SER A 84 5.41 -2.59 23.56
C SER A 84 6.72 -1.84 23.86
N TRP A 85 7.33 -2.11 25.01
CA TRP A 85 8.69 -1.69 25.38
C TRP A 85 9.75 -2.46 24.55
N PHE A 86 9.41 -3.65 24.05
CA PHE A 86 10.26 -4.41 23.13
C PHE A 86 9.85 -4.08 21.71
N ASN A 87 10.75 -3.46 20.93
CA ASN A 87 10.63 -3.41 19.47
C ASN A 87 10.92 -4.82 18.94
N PRO A 88 9.90 -5.63 18.59
CA PRO A 88 10.17 -6.91 17.96
C PRO A 88 10.89 -6.63 16.64
N THR A 89 11.79 -7.53 16.27
CA THR A 89 12.37 -7.52 14.92
C THR A 89 11.24 -7.78 13.94
N LEU A 90 10.79 -6.74 13.25
CA LEU A 90 9.70 -6.85 12.29
C LEU A 90 10.27 -7.37 10.96
N ARG A 91 9.80 -8.56 10.56
CA ARG A 91 9.91 -9.04 9.20
C ARG A 91 8.69 -8.56 8.44
N MET A 92 8.90 -7.93 7.31
CA MET A 92 7.83 -7.39 6.48
C MET A 92 7.89 -7.98 5.09
N VAL A 93 6.73 -8.40 4.59
CA VAL A 93 6.51 -8.67 3.16
C VAL A 93 5.59 -7.56 2.67
N ILE A 94 6.00 -6.84 1.63
CA ILE A 94 5.26 -5.72 1.06
C ILE A 94 4.92 -6.04 -0.38
N CYS A 95 3.66 -5.88 -0.73
CA CYS A 95 3.18 -6.01 -2.11
C CYS A 95 3.62 -4.79 -2.91
N ILE A 96 4.04 -5.03 -4.15
CA ILE A 96 4.46 -4.01 -5.10
C ILE A 96 3.85 -4.31 -6.46
N PRO A 97 3.53 -3.27 -7.25
CA PRO A 97 3.07 -3.45 -8.63
C PRO A 97 4.09 -4.19 -9.50
N SER A 98 3.62 -4.95 -10.49
CA SER A 98 4.51 -5.69 -11.38
C SER A 98 5.35 -4.77 -12.27
N GLY A 99 4.79 -3.62 -12.71
CA GLY A 99 5.46 -2.62 -13.54
C GLY A 99 6.35 -1.61 -12.80
N ILE A 100 6.67 -1.84 -11.52
CA ILE A 100 7.44 -0.92 -10.68
C ILE A 100 8.92 -0.86 -11.09
N THR A 101 9.50 0.33 -11.12
CA THR A 101 10.93 0.55 -11.39
C THR A 101 11.81 0.17 -10.19
N ASP A 102 13.09 -0.07 -10.43
CA ASP A 102 14.05 -0.39 -9.34
C ASP A 102 14.22 0.77 -8.35
N VAL A 103 14.07 2.02 -8.80
CA VAL A 103 14.10 3.20 -7.92
C VAL A 103 12.90 3.19 -6.98
N GLU A 104 11.70 2.91 -7.51
CA GLU A 104 10.47 2.83 -6.72
C GLU A 104 10.50 1.63 -5.75
N LYS A 105 11.00 0.45 -6.19
CA LYS A 105 11.22 -0.70 -5.29
C LYS A 105 12.11 -0.33 -4.10
N ARG A 106 13.18 0.41 -4.38
CA ARG A 106 14.09 0.88 -3.34
C ARG A 106 13.40 1.86 -2.40
N ALA A 107 12.59 2.79 -2.94
CA ALA A 107 11.83 3.74 -2.13
C ALA A 107 10.86 3.04 -1.16
N VAL A 108 10.14 2.00 -1.62
CA VAL A 108 9.27 1.19 -0.77
C VAL A 108 10.06 0.50 0.34
N LYS A 109 11.19 -0.12 -0.02
CA LYS A 109 12.05 -0.83 0.94
C LYS A 109 12.62 0.12 1.99
N ASP A 110 13.20 1.23 1.57
CA ASP A 110 13.79 2.25 2.45
C ASP A 110 12.72 2.84 3.41
N SER A 111 11.51 3.13 2.89
CA SER A 111 10.40 3.61 3.73
C SER A 111 10.00 2.61 4.81
N ALA A 112 9.96 1.32 4.47
CA ALA A 112 9.61 0.26 5.42
C ALA A 112 10.72 0.03 6.45
N GLU A 113 11.99 0.07 6.05
CA GLU A 113 13.15 -0.04 6.95
C GLU A 113 13.19 1.13 7.93
N HIS A 114 13.00 2.36 7.45
CA HIS A 114 12.90 3.55 8.29
C HIS A 114 11.68 3.52 9.23
N ALA A 115 10.60 2.86 8.81
CA ALA A 115 9.43 2.65 9.66
C ALA A 115 9.61 1.58 10.74
N GLY A 116 10.75 0.86 10.75
CA GLY A 116 11.12 -0.12 11.77
C GLY A 116 11.20 -1.56 11.26
N GLY A 117 11.04 -1.81 9.96
CA GLY A 117 11.31 -3.11 9.34
C GLY A 117 12.81 -3.44 9.39
N LYS A 118 13.17 -4.62 9.92
CA LYS A 118 14.55 -5.09 9.92
C LYS A 118 14.87 -6.01 8.75
N GLU A 119 13.88 -6.78 8.33
CA GLU A 119 13.94 -7.63 7.15
C GLU A 119 12.74 -7.29 6.28
N VAL A 120 12.95 -6.68 5.14
CA VAL A 120 11.90 -6.26 4.21
C VAL A 120 12.04 -7.04 2.91
N TYR A 121 10.98 -7.78 2.59
CA TYR A 121 10.84 -8.54 1.36
C TYR A 121 9.75 -7.90 0.50
N LEU A 122 9.94 -7.94 -0.82
CA LEU A 122 8.97 -7.44 -1.78
C LEU A 122 8.37 -8.62 -2.55
N ILE A 123 7.07 -8.57 -2.79
CA ILE A 123 6.33 -9.54 -3.62
C ILE A 123 5.46 -8.77 -4.60
N HIS A 124 5.33 -9.25 -5.82
CA HIS A 124 4.41 -8.65 -6.79
C HIS A 124 2.95 -8.87 -6.40
N GLU A 125 2.12 -7.84 -6.52
CA GLU A 125 0.70 -7.85 -6.14
C GLU A 125 -0.08 -9.03 -6.74
N PRO A 126 0.02 -9.34 -8.06
CA PRO A 126 -0.68 -10.48 -8.62
C PRO A 126 -0.23 -11.82 -8.05
N MET A 127 1.05 -11.95 -7.70
CA MET A 127 1.57 -13.17 -7.06
C MET A 127 1.02 -13.32 -5.65
N ALA A 128 0.98 -12.23 -4.89
CA ALA A 128 0.41 -12.22 -3.55
C ALA A 128 -1.09 -12.56 -3.58
N ALA A 129 -1.83 -12.00 -4.56
CA ALA A 129 -3.24 -12.27 -4.77
C ALA A 129 -3.48 -13.75 -5.09
N ALA A 130 -2.70 -14.33 -6.01
CA ALA A 130 -2.80 -15.76 -6.37
C ALA A 130 -2.60 -16.68 -5.15
N ILE A 131 -1.56 -16.41 -4.36
CA ILE A 131 -1.30 -17.15 -3.12
C ILE A 131 -2.46 -16.97 -2.13
N GLY A 132 -2.96 -15.74 -1.99
CA GLY A 132 -4.01 -15.38 -1.04
C GLY A 132 -5.34 -16.08 -1.31
N ILE A 133 -5.68 -16.34 -2.58
CA ILE A 133 -6.89 -17.08 -2.98
C ILE A 133 -6.66 -18.61 -3.07
N GLY A 134 -5.45 -19.08 -2.72
CA GLY A 134 -5.14 -20.51 -2.63
C GLY A 134 -4.78 -21.17 -3.96
N ILE A 135 -4.36 -20.41 -4.97
CA ILE A 135 -3.80 -20.98 -6.20
C ILE A 135 -2.43 -21.56 -5.89
N ASP A 136 -2.19 -22.79 -6.34
CA ASP A 136 -0.84 -23.37 -6.33
C ASP A 136 -0.04 -22.74 -7.47
N VAL A 137 0.78 -21.75 -7.12
CA VAL A 137 1.58 -20.98 -8.09
C VAL A 137 2.75 -21.78 -8.65
N GLU A 138 3.12 -22.91 -8.04
CA GLU A 138 4.24 -23.76 -8.47
C GLU A 138 3.83 -24.75 -9.57
N GLU A 139 2.52 -24.98 -9.76
CA GLU A 139 2.04 -25.86 -10.83
C GLU A 139 2.42 -25.32 -12.23
N PRO A 140 2.62 -26.25 -13.21
CA PRO A 140 2.94 -25.87 -14.59
C PRO A 140 1.71 -25.37 -15.38
N MET A 141 0.62 -25.08 -14.71
CA MET A 141 -0.61 -24.56 -15.30
C MET A 141 -0.65 -23.03 -15.18
N GLY A 142 -0.89 -22.34 -16.31
CA GLY A 142 -1.02 -20.89 -16.32
C GLY A 142 -2.32 -20.43 -15.69
N ASN A 143 -2.21 -19.64 -14.62
CA ASN A 143 -3.32 -18.97 -13.96
C ASN A 143 -3.27 -17.49 -14.23
N MET A 144 -4.35 -16.92 -14.76
CA MET A 144 -4.46 -15.47 -14.99
C MET A 144 -5.10 -14.79 -13.78
N ILE A 145 -4.41 -13.82 -13.23
CA ILE A 145 -4.90 -12.94 -12.16
C ILE A 145 -5.20 -11.57 -12.76
N VAL A 146 -6.36 -11.03 -12.42
CA VAL A 146 -6.73 -9.63 -12.71
C VAL A 146 -6.98 -8.97 -11.36
N ASP A 147 -6.10 -8.04 -11.00
CA ASP A 147 -6.16 -7.26 -9.78
C ASP A 147 -6.52 -5.82 -10.10
N ILE A 148 -7.64 -5.33 -9.58
CA ILE A 148 -8.13 -3.96 -9.82
C ILE A 148 -8.10 -3.22 -8.49
N GLY A 149 -7.06 -2.40 -8.31
CA GLY A 149 -6.86 -1.59 -7.13
C GLY A 149 -7.55 -0.22 -7.18
N GLY A 150 -7.05 0.73 -6.39
CA GLY A 150 -7.49 2.12 -6.44
C GLY A 150 -6.88 2.90 -7.60
N GLY A 151 -5.57 2.79 -7.80
CA GLY A 151 -4.84 3.57 -8.83
C GLY A 151 -4.37 2.76 -10.03
N THR A 152 -4.31 1.42 -9.93
CA THR A 152 -3.80 0.53 -10.97
C THR A 152 -4.67 -0.70 -11.13
N SER A 153 -4.74 -1.22 -12.38
CA SER A 153 -5.25 -2.56 -12.67
C SER A 153 -4.11 -3.39 -13.25
N GLU A 154 -3.85 -4.54 -12.64
CA GLU A 154 -2.78 -5.46 -13.00
C GLU A 154 -3.34 -6.76 -13.52
N ILE A 155 -2.77 -7.24 -14.62
CA ILE A 155 -3.11 -8.52 -15.21
C ILE A 155 -1.83 -9.31 -15.34
N ALA A 156 -1.77 -10.48 -14.73
CA ALA A 156 -0.59 -11.34 -14.80
C ALA A 156 -0.98 -12.80 -15.05
N VAL A 157 -0.15 -13.51 -15.78
CA VAL A 157 -0.21 -14.97 -15.91
C VAL A 157 0.91 -15.56 -15.08
N ILE A 158 0.55 -16.45 -14.15
CA ILE A 158 1.46 -17.08 -13.20
C ILE A 158 1.52 -18.58 -13.48
N ALA A 159 2.72 -19.14 -13.55
CA ALA A 159 2.99 -20.57 -13.62
C ALA A 159 4.41 -20.86 -13.13
N LEU A 160 4.66 -22.07 -12.61
CA LEU A 160 5.99 -22.53 -12.18
C LEU A 160 6.69 -21.58 -11.20
N GLY A 161 5.95 -21.00 -10.27
CA GLY A 161 6.45 -20.10 -9.24
C GLY A 161 6.85 -18.69 -9.74
N GLY A 162 6.53 -18.34 -10.99
CA GLY A 162 6.91 -17.06 -11.60
C GLY A 162 5.79 -16.38 -12.38
N ILE A 163 5.96 -15.08 -12.61
CA ILE A 163 5.13 -14.32 -13.53
C ILE A 163 5.65 -14.56 -14.94
N VAL A 164 4.84 -15.20 -15.79
CA VAL A 164 5.17 -15.53 -17.19
C VAL A 164 5.03 -14.30 -18.08
N THR A 165 3.97 -13.52 -17.85
CA THR A 165 3.70 -12.25 -18.52
C THR A 165 2.80 -11.41 -17.64
N ASP A 166 2.96 -10.11 -17.71
CA ASP A 166 2.13 -9.14 -17.01
C ASP A 166 1.89 -7.88 -17.82
N THR A 167 0.86 -7.17 -17.44
CA THR A 167 0.58 -5.81 -17.89
C THR A 167 -0.05 -5.02 -16.78
N ASN A 168 0.25 -3.72 -16.73
CA ASN A 168 -0.27 -2.78 -15.74
C ASN A 168 -0.86 -1.58 -16.47
N ILE A 169 -2.05 -1.16 -16.06
CA ILE A 169 -2.70 0.03 -16.57
C ILE A 169 -3.11 0.94 -15.41
N ARG A 170 -2.99 2.26 -15.61
CA ARG A 170 -3.36 3.30 -14.62
C ARG A 170 -4.82 3.72 -14.82
N VAL A 171 -5.71 2.74 -14.91
CA VAL A 171 -7.16 2.90 -14.93
C VAL A 171 -7.71 1.93 -13.92
N ALA A 172 -8.30 2.43 -12.85
CA ALA A 172 -8.76 1.64 -11.71
C ALA A 172 -9.85 2.37 -10.91
N GLY A 173 -10.06 2.01 -9.66
CA GLY A 173 -11.16 2.49 -8.83
C GLY A 173 -11.27 4.01 -8.70
N ASP A 174 -10.16 4.73 -8.59
CA ASP A 174 -10.17 6.20 -8.48
C ASP A 174 -10.67 6.85 -9.78
N GLU A 175 -10.25 6.34 -10.96
CA GLU A 175 -10.71 6.79 -12.26
C GLU A 175 -12.21 6.48 -12.46
N PHE A 176 -12.64 5.26 -12.10
CA PHE A 176 -14.06 4.89 -12.18
C PHE A 176 -14.94 5.80 -11.32
N THR A 177 -14.46 6.19 -10.15
CA THR A 177 -15.16 7.12 -9.26
C THR A 177 -15.27 8.50 -9.90
N HIS A 178 -14.17 8.99 -10.48
CA HIS A 178 -14.14 10.28 -11.16
C HIS A 178 -15.08 10.33 -12.38
N ASP A 179 -15.07 9.28 -13.21
CA ASP A 179 -15.97 9.17 -14.34
C ASP A 179 -17.45 9.19 -13.94
N ILE A 180 -17.79 8.59 -12.80
CA ILE A 180 -19.15 8.62 -12.25
C ILE A 180 -19.49 10.02 -11.76
N GLU A 181 -18.56 10.70 -11.06
CA GLU A 181 -18.77 12.08 -10.58
C GLU A 181 -18.96 13.05 -11.76
N ASP A 182 -18.20 12.91 -12.81
CA ASP A 182 -18.30 13.75 -14.02
C ASP A 182 -19.61 13.52 -14.80
N TYR A 183 -20.17 12.30 -14.73
CA TYR A 183 -21.43 11.97 -15.37
C TYR A 183 -22.67 12.53 -14.63
N MET A 184 -22.58 12.78 -13.31
CA MET A 184 -23.70 13.21 -12.46
C MET A 184 -23.88 14.74 -12.44
#